data_d905d469e895f9fd2a3d5ec36312801f
#
_entry.id   d905d469e895f9fd2a3d5ec36312801f
#
_cell.length_a   1.000
_cell.length_b   1.000
_cell.length_c   1.000
_cell.angle_alpha   90.00
_cell.angle_beta   90.00
_cell.angle_gamma   90.00
#
_symmetry.space_group_name_H-M   'P 1'
#
loop_
_entity.id
_entity.type
_entity.pdbx_description
1 polymer ?
#
loop_
_entity_poly.entity_id
_entity_poly.type
_entity_poly.pdbx_seq_one_letter_code
_entity_poly.pdbx_strand_id
1 'polypeptide(L)'
;MNSVRASAPQLADITPYDPKYLPARAYLSANENPCDVETEVRNEIKREINKVAFNRYPDPLANELRDMIAEANGLDRDCVLVGNGGDELLFDIALAWGGPGRKFLNMPPTFSVYRNNAELTNTEVVDIPRLADYTIDEEAVLSRVARGDIDYVIVTSPNNPTGDLADE
;
A
#
# COMPACT_ATOMS: atom_id res chain seq x y z
N MET A 1 32.23 16.89 -18.76
CA MET A 1 30.93 16.21 -18.61
C MET A 1 30.42 16.57 -17.25
N ASN A 2 29.27 17.22 -17.13
CA ASN A 2 28.64 17.48 -15.83
C ASN A 2 28.16 16.14 -15.28
N SER A 3 28.82 15.61 -14.25
CA SER A 3 28.35 14.40 -13.58
C SER A 3 27.07 14.73 -12.82
N VAL A 4 26.01 13.97 -13.06
CA VAL A 4 24.80 14.04 -12.25
C VAL A 4 25.16 13.71 -10.79
N ARG A 5 24.68 14.48 -9.84
CA ARG A 5 24.88 14.20 -8.40
C ARG A 5 24.32 12.83 -8.07
N ALA A 6 25.01 12.07 -7.23
CA ALA A 6 24.53 10.78 -6.74
C ALA A 6 23.17 10.92 -6.02
N SER A 7 22.34 9.89 -6.12
CA SER A 7 21.10 9.76 -5.33
C SER A 7 21.38 9.79 -3.82
N ALA A 8 20.36 9.99 -3.05
CA ALA A 8 20.46 9.90 -1.59
C ALA A 8 20.95 8.50 -1.16
N PRO A 9 21.81 8.37 -0.13
CA PRO A 9 22.44 7.11 0.22
C PRO A 9 21.48 5.95 0.46
N GLN A 10 20.32 6.21 1.07
CA GLN A 10 19.29 5.19 1.34
C GLN A 10 18.68 4.60 0.06
N LEU A 11 18.88 5.22 -1.09
CA LEU A 11 18.36 4.72 -2.37
C LEU A 11 19.34 3.78 -3.09
N ALA A 12 20.58 3.66 -2.59
CA ALA A 12 21.65 2.95 -3.30
C ALA A 12 21.37 1.45 -3.45
N ASP A 13 20.76 0.85 -2.44
CA ASP A 13 20.53 -0.60 -2.35
C ASP A 13 19.07 -0.99 -2.64
N ILE A 14 18.19 0.00 -2.93
CA ILE A 14 16.79 -0.28 -3.23
C ILE A 14 16.64 -0.81 -4.64
N THR A 15 16.11 -2.01 -4.76
CA THR A 15 15.70 -2.57 -6.06
C THR A 15 14.28 -2.12 -6.37
N PRO A 16 14.05 -1.46 -7.52
CA PRO A 16 12.69 -1.09 -7.94
C PRO A 16 11.78 -2.32 -8.00
N TYR A 17 10.54 -2.16 -7.57
CA TYR A 17 9.53 -3.20 -7.78
C TYR A 17 9.29 -3.38 -9.28
N ASP A 18 9.55 -4.60 -9.76
CA ASP A 18 9.32 -5.00 -11.15
C ASP A 18 8.51 -6.31 -11.15
N PRO A 19 7.20 -6.27 -11.41
CA PRO A 19 6.36 -7.46 -11.49
C PRO A 19 6.70 -8.36 -12.68
N LYS A 20 7.63 -7.96 -13.55
CA LYS A 20 8.09 -8.70 -14.74
C LYS A 20 6.92 -9.21 -15.57
N TYR A 21 6.31 -8.31 -16.33
CA TYR A 21 5.24 -8.68 -17.25
C TYR A 21 5.75 -9.64 -18.34
N LEU A 22 5.54 -10.93 -18.12
CA LEU A 22 5.88 -11.97 -19.08
C LEU A 22 4.60 -12.45 -19.76
N PRO A 23 4.58 -12.60 -21.11
CA PRO A 23 3.44 -13.18 -21.79
C PRO A 23 3.11 -14.56 -21.23
N ALA A 24 1.91 -14.75 -20.73
CA ALA A 24 1.47 -15.99 -20.12
C ALA A 24 0.02 -16.32 -20.55
N ARG A 25 -0.32 -17.60 -20.48
CA ARG A 25 -1.68 -18.08 -20.75
C ARG A 25 -2.66 -17.68 -19.64
N ALA A 26 -2.16 -17.55 -18.41
CA ALA A 26 -2.89 -17.06 -17.24
C ALA A 26 -1.95 -16.20 -16.39
N TYR A 27 -2.40 -15.03 -15.98
CA TYR A 27 -1.66 -14.11 -15.12
C TYR A 27 -2.10 -14.32 -13.67
N LEU A 28 -1.18 -14.81 -12.82
CA LEU A 28 -1.45 -15.15 -11.42
C LEU A 28 -0.50 -14.42 -10.46
N SER A 29 0.31 -13.48 -10.99
CA SER A 29 1.41 -12.86 -10.25
C SER A 29 1.06 -11.56 -9.53
N ALA A 30 -0.08 -10.93 -9.87
CA ALA A 30 -0.39 -9.57 -9.40
C ALA A 30 -1.79 -9.46 -8.76
N ASN A 31 -2.42 -10.56 -8.41
CA ASN A 31 -3.77 -10.61 -7.83
C ASN A 31 -4.84 -9.87 -8.65
N GLU A 32 -4.65 -9.82 -9.99
CA GLU A 32 -5.59 -9.17 -10.90
C GLU A 32 -6.90 -9.96 -10.96
N ASN A 33 -8.01 -9.23 -11.07
CA ASN A 33 -9.31 -9.84 -11.34
C ASN A 33 -9.28 -10.47 -12.75
N PRO A 34 -9.53 -11.78 -12.90
CA PRO A 34 -9.54 -12.44 -14.21
C PRO A 34 -10.72 -12.02 -15.08
N CYS A 35 -11.75 -11.42 -14.50
CA CYS A 35 -12.92 -10.94 -15.23
C CYS A 35 -12.79 -9.44 -15.48
N ASP A 36 -13.01 -9.02 -16.72
CA ASP A 36 -13.13 -7.61 -17.07
C ASP A 36 -14.47 -7.03 -16.55
N VAL A 37 -14.55 -5.73 -16.47
CA VAL A 37 -15.78 -5.04 -16.02
C VAL A 37 -16.96 -5.33 -16.95
N GLU A 38 -18.15 -5.42 -16.38
CA GLU A 38 -19.40 -5.64 -17.13
C GLU A 38 -19.62 -4.58 -18.21
N THR A 39 -20.28 -4.96 -19.29
CA THR A 39 -20.50 -4.06 -20.44
C THR A 39 -21.25 -2.80 -20.07
N GLU A 40 -22.21 -2.89 -19.17
CA GLU A 40 -23.00 -1.75 -18.66
C GLU A 40 -22.11 -0.77 -17.91
N VAL A 41 -21.27 -1.27 -17.01
CA VAL A 41 -20.30 -0.46 -16.24
C VAL A 41 -19.30 0.21 -17.17
N ARG A 42 -18.77 -0.52 -18.15
CA ARG A 42 -17.86 0.03 -19.16
C ARG A 42 -18.52 1.16 -19.97
N ASN A 43 -19.78 1.00 -20.34
CA ASN A 43 -20.51 2.02 -21.09
C ASN A 43 -20.80 3.25 -20.22
N GLU A 44 -21.06 3.06 -18.92
CA GLU A 44 -21.21 4.17 -17.97
C GLU A 44 -19.89 4.97 -17.86
N ILE A 45 -18.78 4.30 -17.65
CA ILE A 45 -17.45 4.94 -17.60
C ILE A 45 -17.20 5.78 -18.86
N LYS A 46 -17.54 5.26 -20.05
CA LYS A 46 -17.37 6.01 -21.31
C LYS A 46 -18.25 7.27 -21.36
N ARG A 47 -19.49 7.19 -20.83
CA ARG A 47 -20.38 8.36 -20.74
C ARG A 47 -19.82 9.42 -19.81
N GLU A 48 -19.31 9.02 -18.65
CA GLU A 48 -18.73 9.94 -17.68
C GLU A 48 -17.43 10.57 -18.19
N ILE A 49 -16.56 9.81 -18.83
CA ILE A 49 -15.34 10.34 -19.46
C ILE A 49 -15.65 11.46 -20.45
N ASN A 50 -16.75 11.35 -21.22
CA ASN A 50 -17.14 12.40 -22.17
C ASN A 50 -17.58 13.72 -21.51
N LYS A 51 -17.86 13.72 -20.22
CA LYS A 51 -18.21 14.93 -19.43
C LYS A 51 -16.97 15.59 -18.81
N VAL A 52 -15.83 14.89 -18.77
CA VAL A 52 -14.62 15.39 -18.13
C VAL A 52 -13.96 16.48 -18.94
N ALA A 53 -13.69 17.61 -18.32
CA ALA A 53 -12.90 18.71 -18.90
C ALA A 53 -11.40 18.43 -18.65
N PHE A 54 -10.75 17.67 -19.55
CA PHE A 54 -9.34 17.26 -19.42
C PHE A 54 -8.33 18.40 -19.31
N ASN A 55 -8.71 19.62 -19.65
CA ASN A 55 -7.88 20.82 -19.55
C ASN A 55 -8.09 21.58 -18.25
N ARG A 56 -8.79 21.00 -17.26
CA ARG A 56 -9.05 21.59 -15.95
C ARG A 56 -8.53 20.69 -14.85
N TYR A 57 -8.17 21.28 -13.72
CA TYR A 57 -7.90 20.52 -12.51
C TYR A 57 -9.17 19.84 -12.01
N PRO A 58 -9.09 18.59 -11.56
CA PRO A 58 -10.18 17.95 -10.85
C PRO A 58 -10.34 18.56 -9.44
N ASP A 59 -11.37 18.11 -8.71
CA ASP A 59 -11.44 18.37 -7.27
C ASP A 59 -10.21 17.77 -6.57
N PRO A 60 -9.31 18.59 -6.00
CA PRO A 60 -8.05 18.10 -5.42
C PRO A 60 -8.24 17.22 -4.17
N LEU A 61 -9.41 17.30 -3.56
CA LEU A 61 -9.75 16.52 -2.37
C LEU A 61 -10.67 15.34 -2.68
N ALA A 62 -11.10 15.17 -3.93
CA ALA A 62 -12.03 14.12 -4.38
C ALA A 62 -13.25 13.98 -3.44
N ASN A 63 -13.86 15.14 -3.07
CA ASN A 63 -14.89 15.18 -2.03
C ASN A 63 -16.10 14.29 -2.35
N GLU A 64 -16.57 14.31 -3.59
CA GLU A 64 -17.72 13.50 -4.02
C GLU A 64 -17.43 11.99 -3.85
N LEU A 65 -16.23 11.53 -4.28
CA LEU A 65 -15.80 10.14 -4.11
C LEU A 65 -15.68 9.76 -2.64
N ARG A 66 -15.11 10.64 -1.83
CA ARG A 66 -14.96 10.42 -0.37
C ARG A 66 -16.31 10.35 0.32
N ASP A 67 -17.27 11.18 -0.07
CA ASP A 67 -18.65 11.13 0.45
C ASP A 67 -19.31 9.79 0.13
N MET A 68 -19.21 9.33 -1.12
CA MET A 68 -19.78 8.04 -1.53
C MET A 68 -19.19 6.86 -0.78
N ILE A 69 -17.85 6.86 -0.58
CA ILE A 69 -17.16 5.80 0.18
C ILE A 69 -17.57 5.85 1.65
N ALA A 70 -17.63 7.04 2.25
CA ALA A 70 -18.02 7.24 3.64
C ALA A 70 -19.46 6.76 3.87
N GLU A 71 -20.41 7.17 3.04
CA GLU A 71 -21.80 6.74 3.10
C GLU A 71 -21.94 5.21 3.00
N ALA A 72 -21.23 4.59 2.03
CA ALA A 72 -21.29 3.15 1.84
C ALA A 72 -20.74 2.35 3.04
N ASN A 73 -19.89 2.96 3.87
CA ASN A 73 -19.28 2.32 5.03
C ASN A 73 -19.80 2.85 6.39
N GLY A 74 -20.78 3.75 6.38
CA GLY A 74 -21.32 4.34 7.61
C GLY A 74 -20.30 5.21 8.37
N LEU A 75 -19.43 5.90 7.65
CA LEU A 75 -18.35 6.75 8.18
C LEU A 75 -18.57 8.21 7.81
N ASP A 76 -17.86 9.11 8.49
CA ASP A 76 -17.73 10.51 8.06
C ASP A 76 -16.68 10.65 6.97
N ARG A 77 -16.84 11.66 6.06
CA ARG A 77 -15.85 11.97 5.02
C ARG A 77 -14.43 12.10 5.56
N ASP A 78 -14.26 12.66 6.74
CA ASP A 78 -12.96 12.89 7.35
C ASP A 78 -12.24 11.59 7.76
N CYS A 79 -12.95 10.46 7.72
CA CYS A 79 -12.38 9.12 7.88
C CYS A 79 -11.93 8.50 6.56
N VAL A 80 -12.06 9.20 5.42
CA VAL A 80 -11.72 8.68 4.10
C VAL A 80 -10.60 9.50 3.47
N LEU A 81 -9.53 8.80 3.12
CA LEU A 81 -8.44 9.32 2.30
C LEU A 81 -8.41 8.57 0.98
N VAL A 82 -8.16 9.27 -0.11
CA VAL A 82 -8.02 8.68 -1.46
C VAL A 82 -6.70 9.09 -2.09
N GLY A 83 -6.14 8.20 -2.91
CA GLY A 83 -4.88 8.41 -3.62
C GLY A 83 -4.86 7.65 -4.94
N ASN A 84 -3.73 7.68 -5.65
CA ASN A 84 -3.53 6.95 -6.89
C ASN A 84 -3.17 5.48 -6.60
N GLY A 85 -4.14 4.72 -6.12
CA GLY A 85 -3.98 3.35 -5.66
C GLY A 85 -3.48 3.25 -4.22
N GLY A 86 -3.44 2.02 -3.71
CA GLY A 86 -3.00 1.74 -2.33
C GLY A 86 -1.52 2.05 -2.09
N ASP A 87 -0.68 1.95 -3.11
CA ASP A 87 0.77 2.15 -2.97
C ASP A 87 1.12 3.61 -2.58
N GLU A 88 0.40 4.60 -3.13
CA GLU A 88 0.56 6.00 -2.72
C GLU A 88 0.20 6.17 -1.25
N LEU A 89 -0.95 5.65 -0.83
CA LEU A 89 -1.40 5.75 0.56
C LEU A 89 -0.46 5.03 1.54
N LEU A 90 0.09 3.88 1.15
CA LEU A 90 1.09 3.16 1.95
C LEU A 90 2.39 3.96 2.09
N PHE A 91 2.79 4.68 1.03
CA PHE A 91 3.94 5.57 1.10
C PHE A 91 3.66 6.80 1.99
N ASP A 92 2.47 7.37 1.89
CA ASP A 92 2.04 8.48 2.75
C ASP A 92 2.03 8.10 4.24
N ILE A 93 1.62 6.87 4.57
CA ILE A 93 1.72 6.31 5.92
C ILE A 93 3.19 6.28 6.38
N ALA A 94 4.09 5.77 5.55
CA ALA A 94 5.52 5.71 5.87
C ALA A 94 6.13 7.12 6.01
N LEU A 95 5.68 8.11 5.23
CA LEU A 95 6.08 9.51 5.38
C LEU A 95 5.56 10.14 6.67
N ALA A 96 4.32 9.83 7.06
CA ALA A 96 3.67 10.45 8.21
C ALA A 96 4.20 9.91 9.55
N TRP A 97 4.45 8.62 9.64
CA TRP A 97 4.83 7.95 10.89
C TRP A 97 6.26 7.38 10.90
N GLY A 98 6.90 7.27 9.74
CA GLY A 98 8.28 6.83 9.59
C GLY A 98 9.30 7.96 9.67
N GLY A 99 10.52 7.66 9.24
CA GLY A 99 11.65 8.58 9.17
C GLY A 99 12.85 8.17 10.02
N PRO A 100 13.94 8.95 10.00
CA PRO A 100 15.14 8.66 10.78
C PRO A 100 14.84 8.56 12.29
N GLY A 101 15.28 7.47 12.91
CA GLY A 101 15.05 7.19 14.33
C GLY A 101 13.67 6.60 14.64
N ARG A 102 12.83 6.40 13.64
CA ARG A 102 11.53 5.71 13.74
C ARG A 102 11.64 4.26 13.36
N LYS A 103 10.69 3.43 13.84
CA LYS A 103 10.67 1.99 13.62
C LYS A 103 9.33 1.49 13.09
N PHE A 104 9.42 0.72 12.03
CA PHE A 104 8.31 -0.02 11.43
C PHE A 104 8.40 -1.50 11.81
N LEU A 105 7.34 -2.07 12.39
CA LEU A 105 7.26 -3.50 12.63
C LEU A 105 6.69 -4.19 11.39
N ASN A 106 7.47 -5.13 10.84
CA ASN A 106 7.13 -5.89 9.65
C ASN A 106 7.01 -7.39 9.99
N MET A 107 6.05 -8.08 9.38
CA MET A 107 5.75 -9.49 9.64
C MET A 107 5.91 -10.33 8.35
N PRO A 108 7.16 -10.60 7.90
CA PRO A 108 7.40 -11.37 6.69
C PRO A 108 7.08 -12.87 6.87
N PRO A 109 6.70 -13.59 5.78
CA PRO A 109 6.48 -13.07 4.43
C PRO A 109 5.21 -12.24 4.35
N THR A 110 5.34 -11.04 3.75
CA THR A 110 4.23 -10.11 3.49
C THR A 110 4.57 -9.26 2.27
N PHE A 111 3.70 -8.34 1.88
CA PHE A 111 3.90 -7.49 0.71
C PHE A 111 5.14 -6.61 0.85
N SER A 112 6.08 -6.76 -0.08
CA SER A 112 7.41 -6.12 -0.01
C SER A 112 7.38 -4.59 -0.02
N VAL A 113 6.31 -3.99 -0.53
CA VAL A 113 6.15 -2.52 -0.59
C VAL A 113 6.17 -1.89 0.80
N TYR A 114 5.71 -2.58 1.84
CA TYR A 114 5.77 -2.05 3.22
C TYR A 114 7.20 -1.78 3.67
N ARG A 115 8.08 -2.77 3.50
CA ARG A 115 9.52 -2.64 3.78
C ARG A 115 10.16 -1.56 2.91
N ASN A 116 9.90 -1.60 1.59
CA ASN A 116 10.49 -0.65 0.65
C ASN A 116 10.14 0.79 1.04
N ASN A 117 8.90 1.07 1.40
CA ASN A 117 8.47 2.39 1.83
C ASN A 117 9.13 2.83 3.15
N ALA A 118 9.31 1.91 4.10
CA ALA A 118 10.05 2.18 5.33
C ALA A 118 11.52 2.53 5.04
N GLU A 119 12.19 1.76 4.20
CA GLU A 119 13.58 2.00 3.79
C GLU A 119 13.73 3.32 3.01
N LEU A 120 12.80 3.64 2.10
CA LEU A 120 12.75 4.91 1.37
C LEU A 120 12.68 6.12 2.30
N THR A 121 12.01 5.99 3.44
CA THR A 121 11.87 7.05 4.43
C THR A 121 12.95 7.04 5.53
N ASN A 122 13.97 6.19 5.42
CA ASN A 122 14.99 5.94 6.46
C ASN A 122 14.38 5.46 7.81
N THR A 123 13.31 4.71 7.76
CA THR A 123 12.71 4.06 8.91
C THR A 123 13.39 2.72 9.16
N GLU A 124 13.76 2.45 10.40
CA GLU A 124 14.29 1.14 10.80
C GLU A 124 13.20 0.07 10.68
N VAL A 125 13.49 -1.02 9.97
CA VAL A 125 12.56 -2.15 9.83
C VAL A 125 12.87 -3.20 10.90
N VAL A 126 11.90 -3.50 11.74
CA VAL A 126 11.95 -4.54 12.76
C VAL A 126 11.13 -5.72 12.30
N ASP A 127 11.80 -6.81 11.91
CA ASP A 127 11.11 -8.02 11.46
C ASP A 127 10.72 -8.93 12.63
N ILE A 128 9.47 -9.37 12.61
CA ILE A 128 8.97 -10.51 13.37
C ILE A 128 8.35 -11.46 12.34
N PRO A 129 9.09 -12.54 11.94
CA PRO A 129 8.57 -13.47 10.95
C PRO A 129 7.27 -14.13 11.40
N ARG A 130 6.39 -14.38 10.44
CA ARG A 130 5.20 -15.22 10.66
C ARG A 130 5.60 -16.63 11.06
N LEU A 131 4.71 -17.35 11.71
CA LEU A 131 4.89 -18.76 12.07
C LEU A 131 4.97 -19.66 10.82
N ALA A 132 5.27 -20.92 10.99
CA ALA A 132 5.47 -21.87 9.89
C ALA A 132 4.19 -22.10 9.05
N ASP A 133 3.04 -21.85 9.61
CA ASP A 133 1.73 -21.91 8.95
C ASP A 133 1.28 -20.55 8.40
N TYR A 134 2.16 -19.56 8.47
CA TYR A 134 1.95 -18.17 8.04
C TYR A 134 1.02 -17.33 8.92
N THR A 135 0.55 -17.84 10.05
CA THR A 135 -0.16 -17.03 11.04
C THR A 135 0.77 -16.01 11.71
N ILE A 136 0.22 -14.95 12.28
CA ILE A 136 0.99 -13.96 13.03
C ILE A 136 1.46 -14.57 14.35
N ASP A 137 2.72 -14.39 14.69
CA ASP A 137 3.23 -14.67 16.05
C ASP A 137 2.79 -13.51 16.97
N GLU A 138 1.57 -13.60 17.45
CA GLU A 138 0.94 -12.55 18.27
C GLU A 138 1.72 -12.28 19.54
N GLU A 139 2.22 -13.32 20.22
CA GLU A 139 2.99 -13.17 21.45
C GLU A 139 4.26 -12.36 21.21
N ALA A 140 5.00 -12.69 20.14
CA ALA A 140 6.21 -11.97 19.77
C ALA A 140 5.91 -10.52 19.36
N VAL A 141 4.84 -10.30 18.57
CA VAL A 141 4.42 -8.97 18.13
C VAL A 141 4.01 -8.11 19.31
N LEU A 142 3.11 -8.58 20.17
CA LEU A 142 2.63 -7.84 21.34
C LEU A 142 3.76 -7.55 22.34
N SER A 143 4.64 -8.54 22.58
CA SER A 143 5.82 -8.35 23.42
C SER A 143 6.77 -7.29 22.85
N ARG A 144 6.92 -7.23 21.52
CA ARG A 144 7.76 -6.25 20.85
C ARG A 144 7.16 -4.85 20.92
N VAL A 145 5.86 -4.71 20.65
CA VAL A 145 5.15 -3.43 20.71
C VAL A 145 5.11 -2.87 22.14
N ALA A 146 4.98 -3.74 23.15
CA ALA A 146 4.96 -3.35 24.56
C ALA A 146 6.24 -2.65 25.04
N ARG A 147 7.35 -2.71 24.27
CA ARG A 147 8.57 -1.93 24.56
C ARG A 147 8.42 -0.44 24.30
N GLY A 148 7.38 -0.03 23.56
CA GLY A 148 7.03 1.37 23.32
C GLY A 148 7.96 2.11 22.35
N ASP A 149 8.71 1.39 21.53
CA ASP A 149 9.65 1.97 20.54
C ASP A 149 9.31 1.61 19.08
N ILE A 150 8.11 1.10 18.81
CA ILE A 150 7.56 0.92 17.48
C ILE A 150 6.64 2.09 17.18
N ASP A 151 6.86 2.77 16.04
CA ASP A 151 6.09 3.94 15.64
C ASP A 151 4.85 3.56 14.83
N TYR A 152 4.95 2.51 13.99
CA TYR A 152 3.80 1.98 13.28
C TYR A 152 3.97 0.50 12.92
N VAL A 153 2.84 -0.14 12.66
CA VAL A 153 2.72 -1.52 12.18
C VAL A 153 1.67 -1.59 11.09
N ILE A 154 1.88 -2.45 10.10
CA ILE A 154 0.88 -2.75 9.07
C ILE A 154 0.46 -4.21 9.24
N VAL A 155 -0.82 -4.41 9.56
CA VAL A 155 -1.45 -5.74 9.63
C VAL A 155 -2.30 -5.90 8.37
N THR A 156 -1.92 -6.87 7.53
CA THR A 156 -2.59 -7.15 6.27
C THR A 156 -3.47 -8.38 6.43
N SER A 157 -4.77 -8.24 6.20
CA SER A 157 -5.75 -9.33 6.27
C SER A 157 -6.76 -9.20 5.11
N PRO A 158 -6.84 -10.19 4.20
CA PRO A 158 -5.91 -11.31 4.01
C PRO A 158 -4.49 -10.88 3.69
N ASN A 159 -3.49 -11.61 4.22
CA ASN A 159 -2.10 -11.29 3.93
C ASN A 159 -1.72 -11.59 2.47
N ASN A 160 -0.91 -10.76 1.88
CA ASN A 160 -0.30 -11.00 0.57
C ASN A 160 1.18 -11.39 0.77
N PRO A 161 1.68 -12.57 0.28
CA PRO A 161 0.99 -13.48 -0.65
C PRO A 161 0.31 -14.70 0.00
N THR A 162 0.32 -14.85 1.31
CA THR A 162 -0.05 -16.12 1.97
C THR A 162 -1.57 -16.37 2.02
N GLY A 163 -2.39 -15.33 1.89
CA GLY A 163 -3.85 -15.41 1.93
C GLY A 163 -4.44 -15.62 3.34
N ASP A 164 -3.58 -15.59 4.35
CA ASP A 164 -3.92 -15.80 5.73
C ASP A 164 -4.71 -14.62 6.32
N LEU A 165 -5.69 -14.90 7.17
CA LEU A 165 -6.49 -13.89 7.86
C LEU A 165 -5.88 -13.60 9.23
N ALA A 166 -5.88 -12.33 9.62
CA ALA A 166 -5.62 -11.99 11.00
C ALA A 166 -6.92 -12.16 11.83
N ASP A 167 -6.80 -12.72 13.03
CA ASP A 167 -7.92 -12.76 13.98
C ASP A 167 -8.26 -11.35 14.49
N GLU A 168 -9.55 -11.10 14.80
CA GLU A 168 -10.04 -9.81 15.31
C GLU A 168 -9.66 -9.57 16.77
#